data_0c1e0ef5fcc31a1516392b3b8f761b54
#
_entry.id   0c1e0ef5fcc31a1516392b3b8f761b54
#
_cell.length_a   1.000
_cell.length_b   1.000
_cell.length_c   1.000
_cell.angle_alpha   90.00
_cell.angle_beta   90.00
_cell.angle_gamma   90.00
#
_symmetry.space_group_name_H-M   'P 1'
#
loop_
_entity.id
_entity.type
_entity.pdbx_description
1 polymer ?
#
loop_
_entity_poly.entity_id
_entity_poly.type
_entity_poly.pdbx_seq_one_letter_code
_entity_poly.pdbx_strand_id
1 'polypeptide(L)'
;MKRLLLLGVAACALAVPTGVSASTITKVMQGLDNPRGLAFGPEGGLYVAEAGRGGPVSPLCYTSADPGVGFRCYGATGAISRYWHGQQERVVTGLPSLENPSFAGPASGPQHVSFQGRGGMYVTIGFGGGPPDSRNVVLPGVGSSFGQLLKIEPSGRSRSVADVSAYENTNPDGAQLDTNPYGVLALPGHQLVTDAGGNSVLDVRANGSISTVAAFPKFNGAFGPTDRVPTDVVLGPDGAYYVSTLSGVPFTPGSAVVYRVVPGAAPVPYATNLTQITDLAFGPGGSLYVLQHGSGLFFGGPGSIVRIAPDGSRTTIDTQGQLSHPAGLVVAAGGVLYVSNFSIAPALGEVLRIEP
;
A
#
# COMPACT_ATOMS: atom_id res chain seq x y z
N MET A 1 -45.09 31.37 -63.13
CA MET A 1 -44.90 30.91 -61.75
C MET A 1 -43.49 30.28 -61.61
N LYS A 2 -42.50 31.01 -61.08
CA LYS A 2 -41.13 30.53 -60.90
C LYS A 2 -41.01 30.04 -59.44
N ARG A 3 -40.72 28.76 -59.23
CA ARG A 3 -40.42 28.17 -57.90
C ARG A 3 -38.92 28.38 -57.61
N LEU A 4 -38.61 29.07 -56.52
CA LEU A 4 -37.28 29.24 -55.98
C LEU A 4 -37.01 28.03 -55.12
N LEU A 5 -35.93 27.25 -55.41
CA LEU A 5 -35.37 26.22 -54.51
C LEU A 5 -34.36 26.92 -53.61
N LEU A 6 -34.61 26.86 -52.27
CA LEU A 6 -33.61 27.21 -51.28
C LEU A 6 -32.78 25.92 -50.99
N LEU A 7 -31.46 25.96 -51.28
CA LEU A 7 -30.51 24.97 -50.79
C LEU A 7 -30.10 25.37 -49.38
N GLY A 8 -30.45 24.55 -48.40
CA GLY A 8 -29.92 24.63 -47.02
C GLY A 8 -28.52 24.03 -46.95
N VAL A 9 -27.53 24.85 -46.60
CA VAL A 9 -26.17 24.37 -46.28
C VAL A 9 -26.14 23.89 -44.82
N ALA A 10 -26.05 22.59 -44.62
CA ALA A 10 -25.80 22.02 -43.30
C ALA A 10 -24.31 22.19 -42.92
N ALA A 11 -24.03 23.04 -41.93
CA ALA A 11 -22.71 23.17 -41.36
C ALA A 11 -22.44 21.96 -40.44
N CYS A 12 -21.59 21.03 -40.89
CA CYS A 12 -21.06 19.96 -40.06
C CYS A 12 -20.01 20.54 -39.10
N ALA A 13 -20.34 20.73 -37.83
CA ALA A 13 -19.37 21.08 -36.79
C ALA A 13 -18.47 19.85 -36.55
N LEU A 14 -17.24 19.93 -37.03
CA LEU A 14 -16.19 19.00 -36.70
C LEU A 14 -15.86 19.17 -35.19
N ALA A 15 -16.25 18.20 -34.36
CA ALA A 15 -15.78 18.11 -32.98
C ALA A 15 -14.26 17.89 -33.04
N VAL A 16 -13.49 18.90 -32.64
CA VAL A 16 -12.04 18.75 -32.42
C VAL A 16 -11.89 17.83 -31.23
N PRO A 17 -11.20 16.67 -31.33
CA PRO A 17 -10.92 15.86 -30.17
C PRO A 17 -10.07 16.68 -29.20
N THR A 18 -10.57 16.90 -27.99
CA THR A 18 -9.77 17.44 -26.90
C THR A 18 -8.63 16.48 -26.66
N GLY A 19 -7.44 16.86 -27.12
CA GLY A 19 -6.23 16.04 -26.90
C GLY A 19 -6.06 15.80 -25.42
N VAL A 20 -5.99 14.53 -25.03
CA VAL A 20 -5.56 14.14 -23.68
C VAL A 20 -4.13 14.66 -23.57
N SER A 21 -3.90 15.62 -22.67
CA SER A 21 -2.54 16.09 -22.37
C SER A 21 -1.78 14.92 -21.76
N ALA A 22 -0.56 14.66 -22.25
CA ALA A 22 0.29 13.65 -21.63
C ALA A 22 0.64 14.08 -20.19
N SER A 23 0.63 13.13 -19.26
CA SER A 23 0.99 13.40 -17.86
C SER A 23 2.42 13.92 -17.77
N THR A 24 2.65 14.90 -16.89
CA THR A 24 4.02 15.33 -16.55
C THR A 24 4.50 14.50 -15.36
N ILE A 25 5.64 13.81 -15.53
CA ILE A 25 6.22 12.95 -14.52
C ILE A 25 7.58 13.49 -14.08
N THR A 26 7.75 13.69 -12.77
CA THR A 26 8.98 14.19 -12.17
C THR A 26 9.41 13.30 -11.02
N LYS A 27 10.68 12.91 -10.98
CA LYS A 27 11.27 12.23 -9.84
C LYS A 27 11.57 13.25 -8.73
N VAL A 28 11.00 13.04 -7.53
CA VAL A 28 11.17 13.94 -6.38
C VAL A 28 12.01 13.34 -5.26
N MET A 29 12.10 12.00 -5.16
CA MET A 29 13.00 11.29 -4.27
C MET A 29 13.69 10.14 -5.02
N GLN A 30 14.89 9.74 -4.56
CA GLN A 30 15.66 8.64 -5.15
C GLN A 30 16.58 7.96 -4.12
N GLY A 31 17.12 6.79 -4.47
CA GLY A 31 18.03 6.04 -3.61
C GLY A 31 17.36 5.49 -2.35
N LEU A 32 16.06 5.22 -2.41
CA LEU A 32 15.30 4.65 -1.31
C LEU A 32 15.49 3.13 -1.26
N ASP A 33 15.42 2.58 -0.05
CA ASP A 33 15.56 1.14 0.19
C ASP A 33 14.17 0.47 0.32
N ASN A 34 13.67 -0.12 -0.76
CA ASN A 34 12.34 -0.76 -0.81
C ASN A 34 11.22 0.19 -0.33
N PRO A 35 10.97 1.33 -1.02
CA PRO A 35 9.95 2.30 -0.59
C PRO A 35 8.55 1.69 -0.66
N ARG A 36 7.72 2.01 0.34
CA ARG A 36 6.38 1.48 0.56
C ARG A 36 5.36 2.62 0.61
N GLY A 37 4.40 2.54 1.51
CA GLY A 37 3.33 3.51 1.67
C GLY A 37 3.82 4.95 1.90
N LEU A 38 3.01 5.89 1.45
CA LEU A 38 3.26 7.33 1.48
C LEU A 38 2.20 8.05 2.33
N ALA A 39 2.56 9.18 2.94
CA ALA A 39 1.59 10.10 3.53
C ALA A 39 2.13 11.54 3.55
N PHE A 40 1.23 12.52 3.48
CA PHE A 40 1.58 13.88 3.82
C PHE A 40 1.56 14.07 5.34
N GLY A 41 2.65 14.63 5.87
CA GLY A 41 2.71 15.09 7.24
C GLY A 41 1.90 16.37 7.49
N PRO A 42 1.66 16.74 8.75
CA PRO A 42 0.86 17.90 9.11
C PRO A 42 1.44 19.24 8.66
N GLU A 43 2.72 19.28 8.37
CA GLU A 43 3.44 20.45 7.82
C GLU A 43 3.41 20.47 6.27
N GLY A 44 2.85 19.43 5.62
CA GLY A 44 2.79 19.27 4.17
C GLY A 44 4.00 18.56 3.55
N GLY A 45 4.95 18.09 4.34
CA GLY A 45 6.04 17.21 3.88
C GLY A 45 5.50 15.86 3.43
N LEU A 46 6.09 15.27 2.38
CA LEU A 46 5.77 13.93 1.92
C LEU A 46 6.67 12.93 2.62
N TYR A 47 6.07 11.96 3.31
CA TYR A 47 6.78 10.89 4.02
C TYR A 47 6.63 9.56 3.31
N VAL A 48 7.69 8.75 3.35
CA VAL A 48 7.80 7.43 2.70
C VAL A 48 8.32 6.42 3.71
N ALA A 49 7.62 5.30 3.87
CA ALA A 49 8.16 4.16 4.59
C ALA A 49 9.17 3.43 3.70
N GLU A 50 10.36 3.15 4.21
CA GLU A 50 11.37 2.31 3.56
C GLU A 50 11.47 0.98 4.31
N ALA A 51 11.14 -0.13 3.65
CA ALA A 51 11.22 -1.46 4.29
C ALA A 51 12.67 -1.89 4.58
N GLY A 52 13.64 -1.15 4.04
CA GLY A 52 15.06 -1.40 4.24
C GLY A 52 15.61 -2.47 3.30
N ARG A 53 16.75 -3.04 3.67
CA ARG A 53 17.48 -4.04 2.87
C ARG A 53 18.02 -5.20 3.73
N GLY A 54 17.31 -5.52 4.83
CA GLY A 54 17.76 -6.55 5.76
C GLY A 54 19.19 -6.31 6.25
N GLY A 55 19.92 -7.37 6.48
CA GLY A 55 21.31 -7.34 6.95
C GLY A 55 22.16 -8.43 6.30
N PRO A 56 23.45 -8.48 6.63
CA PRO A 56 24.35 -9.53 6.16
C PRO A 56 23.97 -10.89 6.78
N VAL A 57 24.46 -11.98 6.18
CA VAL A 57 24.33 -13.31 6.76
C VAL A 57 24.89 -13.32 8.18
N SER A 58 24.06 -13.74 9.13
CA SER A 58 24.36 -13.70 10.56
C SER A 58 23.52 -14.77 11.28
N PRO A 59 23.70 -14.98 12.59
CA PRO A 59 22.79 -15.81 13.38
C PRO A 59 21.32 -15.35 13.39
N LEU A 60 21.05 -14.10 12.96
CA LEU A 60 19.71 -13.55 12.81
C LEU A 60 19.17 -13.71 11.37
N CYS A 61 19.46 -14.85 10.75
CA CYS A 61 18.90 -15.26 9.48
C CYS A 61 18.08 -16.54 9.65
N TYR A 62 17.03 -16.68 8.84
CA TYR A 62 16.21 -17.89 8.82
C TYR A 62 15.62 -18.13 7.42
N THR A 63 15.16 -19.35 7.18
CA THR A 63 14.33 -19.67 6.02
C THR A 63 12.88 -19.75 6.47
N SER A 64 12.01 -18.95 5.87
CA SER A 64 10.58 -18.99 6.16
C SER A 64 9.99 -20.35 5.75
N ALA A 65 9.00 -20.82 6.51
CA ALA A 65 8.19 -21.97 6.11
C ALA A 65 7.31 -21.65 4.88
N ASP A 66 7.01 -20.36 4.62
CA ASP A 66 6.36 -19.92 3.39
C ASP A 66 7.38 -19.89 2.25
N PRO A 67 7.22 -20.74 1.22
CA PRO A 67 8.15 -20.79 0.08
C PRO A 67 8.20 -19.50 -0.73
N GLY A 68 7.17 -18.63 -0.66
CA GLY A 68 7.15 -17.32 -1.30
C GLY A 68 8.04 -16.29 -0.61
N VAL A 69 8.44 -16.54 0.65
CA VAL A 69 9.24 -15.63 1.47
C VAL A 69 10.73 -15.98 1.44
N GLY A 70 11.09 -17.26 1.51
CA GLY A 70 12.45 -17.78 1.36
C GLY A 70 13.41 -17.42 2.52
N PHE A 71 14.72 -17.40 2.19
CA PHE A 71 15.80 -17.07 3.15
C PHE A 71 15.91 -15.57 3.37
N ARG A 72 16.02 -15.14 4.65
CA ARG A 72 16.01 -13.73 5.05
C ARG A 72 16.94 -13.48 6.24
N CYS A 73 17.57 -12.31 6.26
CA CYS A 73 18.45 -11.86 7.32
C CYS A 73 17.98 -10.53 7.90
N TYR A 74 18.06 -10.41 9.21
CA TYR A 74 17.75 -9.19 9.94
C TYR A 74 18.82 -8.12 9.75
N GLY A 75 18.37 -6.87 9.58
CA GLY A 75 19.17 -5.65 9.68
C GLY A 75 18.32 -4.48 10.19
N ALA A 76 18.94 -3.55 10.89
CA ALA A 76 18.31 -2.31 11.33
C ALA A 76 18.39 -1.25 10.22
N THR A 77 17.89 -1.59 9.02
CA THR A 77 18.02 -0.78 7.80
C THR A 77 16.72 -0.14 7.33
N GLY A 78 15.60 -0.45 8.00
CA GLY A 78 14.33 0.23 7.76
C GLY A 78 14.39 1.70 8.16
N ALA A 79 13.64 2.54 7.45
CA ALA A 79 13.65 3.98 7.66
C ALA A 79 12.30 4.65 7.32
N ILE A 80 12.15 5.90 7.71
CA ILE A 80 11.15 6.82 7.17
C ILE A 80 11.90 7.99 6.55
N SER A 81 11.68 8.23 5.28
CA SER A 81 12.20 9.37 4.54
C SER A 81 11.16 10.46 4.37
N ARG A 82 11.60 11.71 4.34
CA ARG A 82 10.78 12.88 4.09
C ARG A 82 11.30 13.66 2.89
N TYR A 83 10.38 14.14 2.06
CA TYR A 83 10.63 15.16 1.05
C TYR A 83 9.91 16.45 1.46
N TRP A 84 10.68 17.52 1.66
CA TRP A 84 10.19 18.81 2.12
C TRP A 84 11.01 19.94 1.52
N HIS A 85 10.33 20.95 0.93
CA HIS A 85 10.98 22.11 0.30
C HIS A 85 12.13 21.75 -0.69
N GLY A 86 11.92 20.71 -1.49
CA GLY A 86 12.90 20.26 -2.47
C GLY A 86 14.08 19.45 -1.90
N GLN A 87 14.05 19.15 -0.59
CA GLN A 87 15.06 18.36 0.09
C GLN A 87 14.54 16.99 0.51
N GLN A 88 15.36 15.97 0.37
CA GLN A 88 15.12 14.61 0.82
C GLN A 88 16.01 14.29 2.02
N GLU A 89 15.44 13.71 3.06
CA GLU A 89 16.19 13.25 4.24
C GLU A 89 15.54 12.00 4.87
N ARG A 90 16.31 11.14 5.52
CA ARG A 90 15.80 10.08 6.39
C ARG A 90 15.59 10.67 7.78
N VAL A 91 14.33 10.81 8.20
CA VAL A 91 13.94 11.40 9.50
C VAL A 91 13.86 10.37 10.62
N VAL A 92 13.70 9.08 10.27
CA VAL A 92 13.79 7.95 11.21
C VAL A 92 14.65 6.88 10.55
N THR A 93 15.58 6.30 11.29
CA THR A 93 16.47 5.22 10.84
C THR A 93 16.57 4.12 11.89
N GLY A 94 17.14 2.99 11.54
CA GLY A 94 17.37 1.91 12.48
C GLY A 94 16.12 1.08 12.77
N LEU A 95 15.06 1.20 11.96
CA LEU A 95 13.88 0.35 12.06
C LEU A 95 14.21 -1.08 11.57
N PRO A 96 13.49 -2.11 12.09
CA PRO A 96 13.75 -3.49 11.72
C PRO A 96 13.47 -3.75 10.24
N SER A 97 14.28 -4.60 9.63
CA SER A 97 14.17 -5.00 8.23
C SER A 97 14.61 -6.45 8.04
N LEU A 98 13.93 -7.16 7.15
CA LEU A 98 14.26 -8.53 6.72
C LEU A 98 14.31 -8.57 5.20
N GLU A 99 15.43 -9.04 4.63
CA GLU A 99 15.57 -9.27 3.20
C GLU A 99 16.54 -10.42 2.93
N ASN A 100 16.52 -10.94 1.72
CA ASN A 100 17.50 -11.93 1.29
C ASN A 100 18.84 -11.22 0.97
N PRO A 101 19.93 -11.53 1.66
CA PRO A 101 21.21 -10.86 1.42
C PRO A 101 21.90 -11.27 0.11
N SER A 102 21.42 -12.31 -0.58
CA SER A 102 22.03 -12.85 -1.79
C SER A 102 21.46 -12.28 -3.09
N PHE A 103 20.26 -11.71 -3.03
CA PHE A 103 19.66 -11.02 -4.18
C PHE A 103 18.66 -9.97 -3.69
N ALA A 104 18.56 -8.86 -4.42
CA ALA A 104 17.57 -7.83 -4.16
C ALA A 104 16.15 -8.36 -4.38
N GLY A 105 15.26 -8.11 -3.43
CA GLY A 105 13.88 -8.58 -3.46
C GLY A 105 12.99 -7.83 -2.47
N PRO A 106 11.77 -8.31 -2.26
CA PRO A 106 10.85 -7.65 -1.34
C PRO A 106 11.32 -7.79 0.10
N ALA A 107 11.63 -6.66 0.75
CA ALA A 107 11.93 -6.60 2.18
C ALA A 107 10.65 -6.54 3.02
N SER A 108 10.68 -7.11 4.24
CA SER A 108 9.73 -6.80 5.32
C SER A 108 10.37 -5.82 6.30
N GLY A 109 9.61 -4.83 6.72
CA GLY A 109 10.07 -3.76 7.60
C GLY A 109 8.96 -2.71 7.71
N PRO A 110 9.26 -1.41 7.74
CA PRO A 110 8.26 -0.36 7.61
C PRO A 110 7.46 -0.50 6.31
N GLN A 111 6.12 -0.66 6.43
CA GLN A 111 5.24 -0.88 5.27
C GLN A 111 4.42 0.36 4.92
N HIS A 112 3.89 1.06 5.90
CA HIS A 112 3.08 2.24 5.65
C HIS A 112 3.28 3.27 6.75
N VAL A 113 3.04 4.55 6.40
CA VAL A 113 3.07 5.68 7.32
C VAL A 113 1.75 6.44 7.25
N SER A 114 1.21 6.84 8.39
CA SER A 114 0.00 7.67 8.47
C SER A 114 0.08 8.64 9.62
N PHE A 115 -0.59 9.79 9.50
CA PHE A 115 -0.55 10.85 10.50
C PHE A 115 -1.94 11.11 11.09
N GLN A 116 -1.99 11.31 12.40
CA GLN A 116 -3.17 11.77 13.11
C GLN A 116 -2.91 13.17 13.65
N GLY A 117 -3.55 14.17 13.05
CA GLY A 117 -3.39 15.57 13.46
C GLY A 117 -1.93 16.03 13.42
N ARG A 118 -1.54 16.91 14.35
CA ARG A 118 -0.19 17.52 14.39
C ARG A 118 0.85 16.67 15.13
N GLY A 119 0.54 15.52 15.70
CA GLY A 119 1.48 14.90 16.65
C GLY A 119 1.59 13.39 16.59
N GLY A 120 0.97 12.69 15.67
CA GLY A 120 1.02 11.24 15.64
C GLY A 120 1.45 10.70 14.28
N MET A 121 2.70 10.29 14.13
CA MET A 121 3.13 9.43 13.01
C MET A 121 2.98 7.99 13.46
N TYR A 122 2.22 7.19 12.71
CA TYR A 122 2.06 5.76 12.93
C TYR A 122 2.68 5.00 11.76
N VAL A 123 3.34 3.89 12.09
CA VAL A 123 4.08 3.07 11.11
C VAL A 123 3.78 1.60 11.39
N THR A 124 3.37 0.87 10.38
CA THR A 124 3.28 -0.60 10.44
C THR A 124 4.63 -1.21 10.13
N ILE A 125 4.99 -2.22 10.90
CA ILE A 125 6.19 -3.03 10.67
C ILE A 125 5.74 -4.42 10.27
N GLY A 126 5.90 -4.76 8.99
CA GLY A 126 5.56 -6.08 8.46
C GLY A 126 6.47 -7.17 9.01
N PHE A 127 6.00 -8.43 8.96
CA PHE A 127 6.81 -9.61 9.23
C PHE A 127 6.84 -10.50 7.99
N GLY A 128 5.68 -11.01 7.60
CA GLY A 128 5.47 -11.89 6.44
C GLY A 128 5.98 -13.30 6.66
N GLY A 129 5.08 -14.23 6.67
CA GLY A 129 5.33 -15.66 6.71
C GLY A 129 5.50 -16.25 8.10
N GLY A 130 4.73 -17.30 8.36
CA GLY A 130 4.82 -18.14 9.53
C GLY A 130 3.97 -17.72 10.74
N PRO A 131 3.77 -18.63 11.68
CA PRO A 131 3.01 -18.33 12.88
C PRO A 131 3.62 -17.17 13.67
N PRO A 132 2.80 -16.28 14.23
CA PRO A 132 3.28 -15.10 14.98
C PRO A 132 4.26 -15.43 16.09
N ASP A 133 4.04 -16.50 16.83
CA ASP A 133 4.89 -16.90 17.95
C ASP A 133 6.28 -17.37 17.51
N SER A 134 6.42 -17.83 16.27
CA SER A 134 7.71 -18.30 15.75
C SER A 134 8.75 -17.18 15.57
N ARG A 135 8.31 -15.91 15.43
CA ARG A 135 9.21 -14.78 15.14
C ARG A 135 10.34 -14.61 16.16
N ASN A 136 10.05 -14.82 17.46
CA ASN A 136 11.07 -14.75 18.51
C ASN A 136 11.99 -15.98 18.55
N VAL A 137 11.54 -17.11 18.01
CA VAL A 137 12.34 -18.33 17.87
C VAL A 137 13.33 -18.20 16.72
N VAL A 138 12.86 -17.73 15.56
CA VAL A 138 13.71 -17.58 14.36
C VAL A 138 14.58 -16.33 14.39
N LEU A 139 14.20 -15.32 15.16
CA LEU A 139 14.90 -14.04 15.31
C LEU A 139 15.08 -13.70 16.81
N PRO A 140 15.91 -14.44 17.55
CA PRO A 140 16.07 -14.25 18.99
C PRO A 140 16.55 -12.82 19.31
N GLY A 141 15.85 -12.17 20.26
CA GLY A 141 16.15 -10.81 20.71
C GLY A 141 15.63 -9.67 19.83
N VAL A 142 15.26 -9.93 18.57
CA VAL A 142 14.75 -8.90 17.65
C VAL A 142 13.39 -9.22 17.02
N GLY A 143 12.94 -10.48 17.11
CA GLY A 143 11.69 -10.92 16.49
C GLY A 143 10.46 -10.12 16.93
N SER A 144 10.38 -9.71 18.20
CA SER A 144 9.31 -8.89 18.74
C SER A 144 9.23 -7.47 18.16
N SER A 145 10.22 -7.03 17.38
CA SER A 145 10.18 -5.74 16.67
C SER A 145 9.37 -5.79 15.37
N PHE A 146 9.04 -6.98 14.88
CA PHE A 146 8.22 -7.20 13.71
C PHE A 146 6.75 -7.47 14.07
N GLY A 147 5.85 -7.28 13.10
CA GLY A 147 4.42 -7.48 13.31
C GLY A 147 3.81 -6.42 14.24
N GLN A 148 4.32 -5.20 14.23
CA GLN A 148 3.97 -4.14 15.16
C GLN A 148 3.25 -2.96 14.47
N LEU A 149 2.37 -2.29 15.21
CA LEU A 149 2.04 -0.90 14.97
C LEU A 149 2.89 -0.01 15.88
N LEU A 150 3.73 0.82 15.29
CA LEU A 150 4.55 1.78 16.01
C LEU A 150 3.95 3.18 15.97
N LYS A 151 4.18 3.96 17.03
CA LYS A 151 4.06 5.42 17.02
C LYS A 151 5.46 6.02 17.05
N ILE A 152 5.73 6.93 16.13
CA ILE A 152 6.96 7.71 16.09
C ILE A 152 6.69 9.08 16.72
N GLU A 153 7.48 9.42 17.71
CA GLU A 153 7.43 10.73 18.38
C GLU A 153 8.21 11.78 17.57
N PRO A 154 7.97 13.08 17.77
CA PRO A 154 8.71 14.14 17.09
C PRO A 154 10.23 14.09 17.31
N SER A 155 10.70 13.44 18.36
CA SER A 155 12.11 13.17 18.63
C SER A 155 12.72 12.09 17.72
N GLY A 156 11.93 11.41 16.87
CA GLY A 156 12.33 10.24 16.09
C GLY A 156 12.28 8.91 16.87
N ARG A 157 11.99 8.96 18.18
CA ARG A 157 11.89 7.74 18.99
C ARG A 157 10.60 6.97 18.66
N SER A 158 10.73 5.67 18.41
CA SER A 158 9.60 4.77 18.20
C SER A 158 9.15 4.12 19.50
N ARG A 159 7.84 3.86 19.64
CA ARG A 159 7.27 2.98 20.65
C ARG A 159 6.20 2.09 20.03
N SER A 160 6.10 0.87 20.50
CA SER A 160 5.00 -0.01 20.13
C SER A 160 3.68 0.54 20.68
N VAL A 161 2.66 0.57 19.82
CA VAL A 161 1.26 0.84 20.19
C VAL A 161 0.55 -0.49 20.42
N ALA A 162 0.77 -1.46 19.51
CA ALA A 162 0.14 -2.77 19.57
C ALA A 162 0.99 -3.83 18.87
N ASP A 163 0.94 -5.03 19.38
CA ASP A 163 1.49 -6.24 18.79
C ASP A 163 0.41 -6.90 17.91
N VAL A 164 0.38 -6.53 16.64
CA VAL A 164 -0.57 -7.05 15.65
C VAL A 164 -0.32 -8.54 15.43
N SER A 165 0.94 -8.94 15.40
CA SER A 165 1.32 -10.34 15.25
C SER A 165 0.80 -11.22 16.39
N ALA A 166 0.82 -10.75 17.63
CA ALA A 166 0.25 -11.50 18.75
C ALA A 166 -1.27 -11.63 18.66
N TYR A 167 -1.95 -10.61 18.09
CA TYR A 167 -3.41 -10.67 17.90
C TYR A 167 -3.82 -11.73 16.88
N GLU A 168 -2.99 -12.01 15.87
CA GLU A 168 -3.24 -13.04 14.87
C GLU A 168 -3.43 -14.45 15.49
N ASN A 169 -2.94 -14.70 16.70
CA ASN A 169 -3.25 -15.94 17.43
C ASN A 169 -4.74 -16.12 17.73
N THR A 170 -5.56 -15.07 17.61
CA THR A 170 -7.02 -15.18 17.67
C THR A 170 -7.63 -15.69 16.37
N ASN A 171 -6.84 -15.76 15.30
CA ASN A 171 -7.18 -16.27 13.97
C ASN A 171 -8.47 -15.65 13.40
N PRO A 172 -8.48 -14.33 13.08
CA PRO A 172 -9.69 -13.63 12.70
C PRO A 172 -10.33 -14.12 11.39
N ASP A 173 -9.54 -14.64 10.46
CA ASP A 173 -10.00 -15.14 9.16
C ASP A 173 -10.28 -16.66 9.15
N GLY A 174 -9.89 -17.37 10.23
CA GLY A 174 -10.05 -18.83 10.37
C GLY A 174 -9.15 -19.66 9.47
N ALA A 175 -8.08 -19.03 8.90
CA ALA A 175 -7.13 -19.69 7.98
C ALA A 175 -5.83 -20.11 8.69
N GLN A 176 -4.75 -20.28 7.92
CA GLN A 176 -3.42 -20.51 8.48
C GLN A 176 -2.94 -19.24 9.17
N LEU A 177 -2.38 -19.39 10.38
CA LEU A 177 -1.79 -18.28 11.13
C LEU A 177 -0.60 -17.68 10.35
N ASP A 178 -0.76 -16.45 9.90
CA ASP A 178 0.24 -15.63 9.23
C ASP A 178 -0.02 -14.16 9.56
N THR A 179 0.99 -13.34 9.64
CA THR A 179 0.85 -11.92 9.97
C THR A 179 1.82 -11.07 9.17
N ASN A 180 1.30 -10.01 8.58
CA ASN A 180 2.08 -9.01 7.87
C ASN A 180 1.37 -7.65 7.92
N PRO A 181 1.40 -6.92 9.06
CA PRO A 181 0.81 -5.59 9.12
C PRO A 181 1.33 -4.71 7.98
N TYR A 182 0.42 -4.21 7.15
CA TYR A 182 0.79 -3.50 5.92
C TYR A 182 0.29 -2.06 5.94
N GLY A 183 -0.96 -1.78 5.59
CA GLY A 183 -1.54 -0.44 5.58
C GLY A 183 -1.87 0.08 6.99
N VAL A 184 -1.88 1.38 7.16
CA VAL A 184 -2.36 2.05 8.38
C VAL A 184 -3.12 3.32 8.06
N LEU A 185 -4.30 3.48 8.65
CA LEU A 185 -5.09 4.72 8.64
C LEU A 185 -5.18 5.25 10.06
N ALA A 186 -4.50 6.37 10.33
CA ALA A 186 -4.51 7.02 11.64
C ALA A 186 -5.75 7.92 11.80
N LEU A 187 -6.60 7.59 12.77
CA LEU A 187 -7.85 8.28 13.09
C LEU A 187 -7.82 8.85 14.51
N PRO A 188 -8.70 9.83 14.84
CA PRO A 188 -8.83 10.30 16.20
C PRO A 188 -9.21 9.19 17.18
N GLY A 189 -8.29 8.87 18.12
CA GLY A 189 -8.52 7.89 19.18
C GLY A 189 -8.20 6.44 18.82
N HIS A 190 -8.00 6.09 17.55
CA HIS A 190 -7.68 4.74 17.11
C HIS A 190 -6.98 4.73 15.74
N GLN A 191 -6.44 3.60 15.36
CA GLN A 191 -5.82 3.36 14.06
C GLN A 191 -6.42 2.10 13.42
N LEU A 192 -6.71 2.15 12.13
CA LEU A 192 -6.99 0.93 11.38
C LEU A 192 -5.69 0.39 10.78
N VAL A 193 -5.51 -0.91 10.89
CA VAL A 193 -4.37 -1.63 10.33
C VAL A 193 -4.89 -2.75 9.45
N THR A 194 -4.37 -2.86 8.23
CA THR A 194 -4.54 -4.09 7.44
C THR A 194 -3.46 -5.08 7.83
N ASP A 195 -3.86 -6.30 8.19
CA ASP A 195 -2.93 -7.42 8.29
C ASP A 195 -3.05 -8.26 7.01
N ALA A 196 -2.04 -8.11 6.14
CA ALA A 196 -2.02 -8.76 4.84
C ALA A 196 -1.85 -10.29 4.95
N GLY A 197 -1.11 -10.76 5.95
CA GLY A 197 -0.98 -12.19 6.28
C GLY A 197 -2.25 -12.72 6.93
N GLY A 198 -2.75 -12.04 7.97
CA GLY A 198 -3.96 -12.40 8.71
C GLY A 198 -5.27 -12.08 8.00
N ASN A 199 -5.24 -11.67 6.72
CA ASN A 199 -6.42 -11.41 5.89
C ASN A 199 -7.48 -10.56 6.58
N SER A 200 -7.09 -9.55 7.35
CA SER A 200 -7.98 -8.79 8.23
C SER A 200 -7.73 -7.28 8.23
N VAL A 201 -8.75 -6.53 8.64
CA VAL A 201 -8.64 -5.13 9.04
C VAL A 201 -8.91 -5.05 10.53
N LEU A 202 -8.00 -4.44 11.25
CA LEU A 202 -7.96 -4.36 12.70
C LEU A 202 -8.16 -2.92 13.16
N ASP A 203 -8.94 -2.73 14.23
CA ASP A 203 -9.05 -1.46 14.97
C ASP A 203 -8.13 -1.53 16.20
N VAL A 204 -7.12 -0.68 16.21
CA VAL A 204 -6.11 -0.58 17.27
C VAL A 204 -6.37 0.68 18.07
N ARG A 205 -6.68 0.53 19.36
CA ARG A 205 -6.90 1.64 20.29
C ARG A 205 -5.60 2.15 20.91
N ALA A 206 -5.65 3.37 21.42
CA ALA A 206 -4.47 4.01 22.04
C ALA A 206 -3.91 3.25 23.26
N ASN A 207 -4.72 2.43 23.91
CA ASN A 207 -4.30 1.55 25.02
C ASN A 207 -3.69 0.21 24.55
N GLY A 208 -3.56 0.01 23.22
CA GLY A 208 -3.02 -1.20 22.64
C GLY A 208 -4.03 -2.33 22.43
N SER A 209 -5.31 -2.15 22.81
CA SER A 209 -6.33 -3.16 22.53
C SER A 209 -6.63 -3.23 21.04
N ILE A 210 -6.83 -4.43 20.53
CA ILE A 210 -7.11 -4.73 19.13
C ILE A 210 -8.47 -5.43 19.03
N SER A 211 -9.22 -5.09 17.98
CA SER A 211 -10.43 -5.82 17.58
C SER A 211 -10.51 -5.92 16.07
N THR A 212 -11.10 -6.99 15.56
CA THR A 212 -11.32 -7.20 14.13
C THR A 212 -12.48 -6.33 13.63
N VAL A 213 -12.21 -5.51 12.61
CA VAL A 213 -13.24 -4.72 11.89
C VAL A 213 -13.81 -5.53 10.75
N ALA A 214 -12.96 -6.25 10.02
CA ALA A 214 -13.35 -7.12 8.91
C ALA A 214 -12.31 -8.23 8.74
N ALA A 215 -12.77 -9.42 8.38
CA ALA A 215 -11.94 -10.53 7.93
C ALA A 215 -12.33 -10.91 6.49
N PHE A 216 -11.35 -11.32 5.72
CA PHE A 216 -11.50 -11.63 4.30
C PHE A 216 -11.19 -13.12 4.06
N PRO A 217 -12.18 -14.01 4.09
CA PRO A 217 -11.93 -15.43 3.89
C PRO A 217 -11.38 -15.71 2.49
N LYS A 218 -10.72 -16.85 2.35
CA LYS A 218 -10.22 -17.34 1.06
C LYS A 218 -11.34 -17.36 0.02
N PHE A 219 -10.97 -17.12 -1.21
CA PHE A 219 -11.84 -17.24 -2.37
C PHE A 219 -11.33 -18.31 -3.34
N ASN A 220 -12.18 -18.82 -4.19
CA ASN A 220 -11.78 -19.73 -5.25
C ASN A 220 -11.16 -18.95 -6.40
N GLY A 221 -9.83 -18.89 -6.43
CA GLY A 221 -9.06 -18.33 -7.54
C GLY A 221 -8.90 -19.32 -8.69
N ALA A 222 -8.23 -18.88 -9.75
CA ALA A 222 -8.01 -19.73 -10.95
C ALA A 222 -7.16 -20.99 -10.67
N PHE A 223 -6.36 -20.97 -9.60
CA PHE A 223 -5.44 -22.05 -9.21
C PHE A 223 -5.84 -22.72 -7.89
N GLY A 224 -7.04 -22.48 -7.39
CA GLY A 224 -7.57 -23.02 -6.14
C GLY A 224 -7.84 -21.97 -5.08
N PRO A 225 -8.10 -22.40 -3.82
CA PRO A 225 -8.33 -21.48 -2.72
C PRO A 225 -7.17 -20.51 -2.52
N THR A 226 -7.47 -19.21 -2.52
CA THR A 226 -6.49 -18.12 -2.52
C THR A 226 -6.87 -17.09 -1.48
N ASP A 227 -5.89 -16.52 -0.77
CA ASP A 227 -6.07 -15.45 0.21
C ASP A 227 -6.43 -14.12 -0.44
N ARG A 228 -7.10 -13.24 0.30
CA ARG A 228 -7.44 -11.89 -0.19
C ARG A 228 -6.28 -10.92 -0.06
N VAL A 229 -5.49 -11.03 0.99
CA VAL A 229 -4.30 -10.21 1.25
C VAL A 229 -4.62 -8.71 1.25
N PRO A 230 -5.31 -8.17 2.28
CA PRO A 230 -5.62 -6.74 2.36
C PRO A 230 -4.34 -5.92 2.52
N THR A 231 -4.19 -4.87 1.70
CA THR A 231 -2.97 -4.07 1.64
C THR A 231 -3.13 -2.66 2.18
N ASP A 232 -4.23 -1.99 1.89
CA ASP A 232 -4.43 -0.63 2.38
C ASP A 232 -5.88 -0.40 2.83
N VAL A 233 -6.08 0.63 3.66
CA VAL A 233 -7.38 1.08 4.14
C VAL A 233 -7.46 2.60 4.16
N VAL A 234 -8.47 3.16 3.49
CA VAL A 234 -8.72 4.60 3.43
C VAL A 234 -10.16 4.94 3.84
N LEU A 235 -10.36 6.14 4.36
CA LEU A 235 -11.69 6.67 4.66
C LEU A 235 -12.32 7.25 3.38
N GLY A 236 -13.48 6.76 3.00
CA GLY A 236 -14.21 7.26 1.86
C GLY A 236 -15.01 8.52 2.15
N PRO A 237 -15.45 9.25 1.10
CA PRO A 237 -16.27 10.45 1.24
C PRO A 237 -17.66 10.20 1.84
N ASP A 238 -18.11 8.96 1.84
CA ASP A 238 -19.38 8.50 2.45
C ASP A 238 -19.21 8.02 3.91
N GLY A 239 -18.01 8.17 4.48
CA GLY A 239 -17.68 7.75 5.85
C GLY A 239 -17.44 6.26 6.04
N ALA A 240 -17.52 5.45 4.99
CA ALA A 240 -17.13 4.04 5.02
C ALA A 240 -15.61 3.89 4.79
N TYR A 241 -15.05 2.74 5.17
CA TYR A 241 -13.68 2.39 4.84
C TYR A 241 -13.63 1.68 3.48
N TYR A 242 -12.56 1.93 2.74
CA TYR A 242 -12.28 1.23 1.49
C TYR A 242 -10.97 0.48 1.66
N VAL A 243 -11.01 -0.82 1.40
CA VAL A 243 -9.90 -1.75 1.65
C VAL A 243 -9.48 -2.39 0.34
N SER A 244 -8.22 -2.24 -0.01
CA SER A 244 -7.63 -2.92 -1.16
C SER A 244 -7.16 -4.31 -0.83
N THR A 245 -7.11 -5.18 -1.85
CA THR A 245 -6.51 -6.52 -1.75
C THR A 245 -5.50 -6.75 -2.86
N LEU A 246 -4.39 -7.40 -2.51
CA LEU A 246 -3.36 -7.83 -3.46
C LEU A 246 -3.79 -9.12 -4.19
N SER A 247 -4.53 -9.98 -3.51
CA SER A 247 -4.72 -11.41 -3.69
C SER A 247 -3.46 -12.25 -3.41
N GLY A 248 -3.64 -13.53 -3.04
CA GLY A 248 -2.53 -14.44 -2.76
C GLY A 248 -1.87 -14.97 -4.04
N VAL A 249 -0.75 -15.66 -3.84
CA VAL A 249 0.00 -16.33 -4.91
C VAL A 249 -0.91 -17.24 -5.74
N PRO A 250 -0.83 -17.20 -7.08
CA PRO A 250 0.21 -16.57 -7.91
C PRO A 250 -0.12 -15.12 -8.33
N PHE A 251 -0.92 -14.38 -7.57
CA PHE A 251 -1.31 -12.99 -7.84
C PHE A 251 -2.05 -12.84 -9.18
N THR A 252 -3.09 -13.64 -9.36
CA THR A 252 -3.81 -13.77 -10.64
C THR A 252 -4.35 -12.42 -11.11
N PRO A 253 -4.07 -11.98 -12.34
CA PRO A 253 -4.64 -10.76 -12.89
C PRO A 253 -6.18 -10.76 -12.82
N GLY A 254 -6.76 -9.61 -12.46
CA GLY A 254 -8.20 -9.44 -12.31
C GLY A 254 -8.81 -9.98 -11.02
N SER A 255 -8.01 -10.62 -10.13
CA SER A 255 -8.52 -11.20 -8.87
C SER A 255 -8.55 -10.23 -7.68
N ALA A 256 -7.84 -9.11 -7.77
CA ALA A 256 -7.80 -8.09 -6.74
C ALA A 256 -9.11 -7.29 -6.70
N VAL A 257 -9.51 -6.91 -5.49
CA VAL A 257 -10.80 -6.25 -5.21
C VAL A 257 -10.57 -5.09 -4.24
N VAL A 258 -11.29 -4.00 -4.46
CA VAL A 258 -11.51 -2.98 -3.43
C VAL A 258 -12.83 -3.29 -2.74
N TYR A 259 -12.82 -3.42 -1.43
CA TYR A 259 -14.01 -3.62 -0.62
C TYR A 259 -14.44 -2.32 0.06
N ARG A 260 -15.75 -2.08 0.11
CA ARG A 260 -16.35 -1.10 1.01
C ARG A 260 -16.70 -1.81 2.32
N VAL A 261 -16.20 -1.25 3.43
CA VAL A 261 -16.33 -1.83 4.77
C VAL A 261 -17.01 -0.82 5.69
N VAL A 262 -18.10 -1.24 6.31
CA VAL A 262 -18.77 -0.49 7.37
C VAL A 262 -18.63 -1.33 8.65
N PRO A 263 -18.12 -0.76 9.77
CA PRO A 263 -17.99 -1.51 11.01
C PRO A 263 -19.29 -2.21 11.43
N GLY A 264 -19.20 -3.50 11.76
CA GLY A 264 -20.36 -4.32 12.14
C GLY A 264 -21.15 -4.89 10.96
N ALA A 265 -20.76 -4.63 9.72
CA ALA A 265 -21.34 -5.22 8.51
C ALA A 265 -20.30 -6.03 7.73
N ALA A 266 -20.77 -6.99 6.93
CA ALA A 266 -19.89 -7.74 6.04
C ALA A 266 -19.27 -6.82 4.97
N PRO A 267 -17.98 -7.03 4.60
CA PRO A 267 -17.34 -6.32 3.50
C PRO A 267 -18.09 -6.54 2.17
N VAL A 268 -18.32 -5.47 1.43
CA VAL A 268 -19.01 -5.52 0.12
C VAL A 268 -18.00 -5.14 -0.98
N PRO A 269 -17.88 -5.94 -2.07
CA PRO A 269 -17.06 -5.55 -3.21
C PRO A 269 -17.51 -4.20 -3.79
N TYR A 270 -16.58 -3.25 -3.88
CA TYR A 270 -16.81 -1.94 -4.48
C TYR A 270 -16.26 -1.88 -5.92
N ALA A 271 -15.05 -2.39 -6.12
CA ALA A 271 -14.42 -2.45 -7.45
C ALA A 271 -13.70 -3.80 -7.63
N THR A 272 -13.98 -4.46 -8.73
CA THR A 272 -13.46 -5.79 -9.10
C THR A 272 -12.67 -5.70 -10.42
N ASN A 273 -12.11 -6.82 -10.89
CA ASN A 273 -11.27 -6.87 -12.10
C ASN A 273 -10.07 -5.92 -12.03
N LEU A 274 -9.42 -5.90 -10.89
CA LEU A 274 -8.19 -5.17 -10.61
C LEU A 274 -7.07 -6.18 -10.37
N THR A 275 -5.81 -5.74 -10.44
CA THR A 275 -4.65 -6.63 -10.34
C THR A 275 -3.70 -6.11 -9.28
N GLN A 276 -3.36 -6.98 -8.29
CA GLN A 276 -2.28 -6.72 -7.34
C GLN A 276 -2.32 -5.29 -6.75
N ILE A 277 -3.43 -4.91 -6.10
CA ILE A 277 -3.55 -3.58 -5.54
C ILE A 277 -2.66 -3.47 -4.30
N THR A 278 -1.85 -2.44 -4.23
CA THR A 278 -0.97 -2.16 -3.07
C THR A 278 -1.42 -0.95 -2.27
N ASP A 279 -2.08 0.01 -2.89
CA ASP A 279 -2.46 1.25 -2.20
C ASP A 279 -3.70 1.90 -2.85
N LEU A 280 -4.39 2.73 -2.07
CA LEU A 280 -5.59 3.47 -2.45
C LEU A 280 -5.47 4.94 -2.01
N ALA A 281 -6.05 5.84 -2.78
CA ALA A 281 -6.23 7.22 -2.33
C ALA A 281 -7.50 7.84 -2.92
N PHE A 282 -8.30 8.51 -2.11
CA PHE A 282 -9.34 9.38 -2.63
C PHE A 282 -8.75 10.72 -3.03
N GLY A 283 -9.10 11.17 -4.23
CA GLY A 283 -8.72 12.47 -4.75
C GLY A 283 -9.89 13.47 -4.76
N PRO A 284 -9.64 14.68 -5.28
CA PRO A 284 -10.66 15.70 -5.45
C PRO A 284 -11.88 15.17 -6.21
N GLY A 285 -13.07 15.61 -5.81
CA GLY A 285 -14.32 15.18 -6.42
C GLY A 285 -14.74 13.74 -6.12
N GLY A 286 -14.11 13.08 -5.10
CA GLY A 286 -14.50 11.75 -4.65
C GLY A 286 -14.08 10.61 -5.57
N SER A 287 -13.18 10.83 -6.52
CA SER A 287 -12.60 9.75 -7.32
C SER A 287 -11.64 8.92 -6.48
N LEU A 288 -11.71 7.60 -6.61
CA LEU A 288 -10.76 6.67 -6.00
C LEU A 288 -9.64 6.37 -6.99
N TYR A 289 -8.39 6.53 -6.56
CA TYR A 289 -7.20 6.11 -7.29
C TYR A 289 -6.70 4.79 -6.70
N VAL A 290 -6.45 3.82 -7.57
CA VAL A 290 -6.06 2.46 -7.23
C VAL A 290 -4.70 2.18 -7.82
N LEU A 291 -3.71 1.92 -6.98
CA LEU A 291 -2.34 1.58 -7.41
C LEU A 291 -2.21 0.07 -7.59
N GLN A 292 -1.82 -0.35 -8.78
CA GLN A 292 -1.56 -1.74 -9.11
C GLN A 292 -0.06 -1.97 -9.25
N HIS A 293 0.44 -2.96 -8.50
CA HIS A 293 1.88 -3.29 -8.39
C HIS A 293 2.47 -3.87 -9.68
N GLY A 294 1.71 -4.71 -10.35
CA GLY A 294 2.06 -5.36 -11.59
C GLY A 294 0.83 -5.76 -12.38
N SER A 295 1.00 -6.26 -13.60
CA SER A 295 -0.08 -6.66 -14.50
C SER A 295 -0.12 -8.15 -14.82
N GLY A 296 0.87 -8.92 -14.38
CA GLY A 296 1.03 -10.36 -14.65
C GLY A 296 1.09 -11.21 -13.38
N LEU A 297 1.24 -12.51 -13.55
CA LEU A 297 1.49 -13.43 -12.44
C LEU A 297 2.84 -13.14 -11.77
N PHE A 298 2.95 -13.46 -10.47
CA PHE A 298 4.20 -13.36 -9.69
C PHE A 298 4.86 -11.96 -9.76
N PHE A 299 4.05 -10.90 -9.65
CA PHE A 299 4.46 -9.51 -9.79
C PHE A 299 4.99 -9.13 -11.18
N GLY A 300 4.73 -9.93 -12.19
CA GLY A 300 5.18 -9.64 -13.55
C GLY A 300 4.48 -8.45 -14.18
N GLY A 301 5.16 -7.80 -15.13
CA GLY A 301 4.65 -6.68 -15.90
C GLY A 301 4.70 -5.32 -15.17
N PRO A 302 4.36 -4.23 -15.88
CA PRO A 302 4.40 -2.89 -15.32
C PRO A 302 3.27 -2.65 -14.31
N GLY A 303 3.51 -1.75 -13.37
CA GLY A 303 2.49 -1.18 -12.51
C GLY A 303 1.59 -0.20 -13.25
N SER A 304 0.45 0.15 -12.65
CA SER A 304 -0.49 1.12 -13.21
C SER A 304 -1.32 1.80 -12.13
N ILE A 305 -1.97 2.92 -12.51
CA ILE A 305 -2.92 3.63 -11.65
C ILE A 305 -4.26 3.67 -12.38
N VAL A 306 -5.31 3.16 -11.72
CA VAL A 306 -6.69 3.25 -12.22
C VAL A 306 -7.44 4.27 -11.39
N ARG A 307 -7.96 5.31 -12.04
CA ARG A 307 -8.91 6.24 -11.43
C ARG A 307 -10.32 5.70 -11.63
N ILE A 308 -11.09 5.61 -10.55
CA ILE A 308 -12.51 5.24 -10.53
C ILE A 308 -13.30 6.47 -10.09
N ALA A 309 -14.09 7.03 -11.00
CA ALA A 309 -14.94 8.19 -10.70
C ALA A 309 -16.16 7.78 -9.85
N PRO A 310 -16.87 8.72 -9.19
CA PRO A 310 -18.05 8.42 -8.38
C PRO A 310 -19.19 7.71 -9.13
N ASP A 311 -19.28 7.87 -10.45
CA ASP A 311 -20.24 7.17 -11.32
C ASP A 311 -19.79 5.75 -11.69
N GLY A 312 -18.62 5.29 -11.18
CA GLY A 312 -18.04 3.99 -11.47
C GLY A 312 -17.21 3.91 -12.77
N SER A 313 -17.15 4.99 -13.56
CA SER A 313 -16.31 5.02 -14.77
C SER A 313 -14.82 4.93 -14.40
N ARG A 314 -14.05 4.24 -15.25
CA ARG A 314 -12.63 3.96 -14.99
C ARG A 314 -11.75 4.58 -16.08
N THR A 315 -10.65 5.17 -15.65
CA THR A 315 -9.61 5.71 -16.54
C THR A 315 -8.24 5.27 -16.02
N THR A 316 -7.40 4.73 -16.88
CA THR A 316 -6.00 4.47 -16.52
C THR A 316 -5.22 5.78 -16.70
N ILE A 317 -4.47 6.16 -15.66
CA ILE A 317 -3.59 7.32 -15.71
C ILE A 317 -2.39 6.99 -16.61
N ASP A 318 -2.06 7.90 -17.52
CA ASP A 318 -0.86 7.74 -18.35
C ASP A 318 0.39 7.94 -17.49
N THR A 319 1.08 6.86 -17.20
CA THR A 319 2.34 6.83 -16.46
C THR A 319 3.56 6.67 -17.37
N GLN A 320 3.35 6.75 -18.69
CA GLN A 320 4.40 6.60 -19.72
C GLN A 320 5.22 5.31 -19.53
N GLY A 321 4.64 4.28 -18.92
CA GLY A 321 5.30 3.01 -18.62
C GLY A 321 6.39 3.10 -17.54
N GLN A 322 6.47 4.18 -16.76
CA GLN A 322 7.54 4.39 -15.78
C GLN A 322 7.31 3.64 -14.45
N LEU A 323 6.13 3.06 -14.20
CA LEU A 323 5.86 2.32 -12.97
C LEU A 323 6.39 0.89 -13.04
N SER A 324 7.34 0.60 -12.16
CA SER A 324 7.88 -0.75 -11.93
C SER A 324 7.73 -1.10 -10.45
N HIS A 325 6.88 -2.07 -10.15
CA HIS A 325 6.58 -2.49 -8.78
C HIS A 325 6.28 -1.32 -7.82
N PRO A 326 5.34 -0.42 -8.15
CA PRO A 326 4.96 0.67 -7.26
C PRO A 326 4.24 0.11 -6.01
N ALA A 327 4.37 0.78 -4.86
CA ALA A 327 3.79 0.26 -3.62
C ALA A 327 2.95 1.27 -2.83
N GLY A 328 3.24 2.57 -2.92
CA GLY A 328 2.52 3.60 -2.19
C GLY A 328 2.00 4.71 -3.11
N LEU A 329 0.83 5.28 -2.78
CA LEU A 329 0.15 6.31 -3.54
C LEU A 329 -0.49 7.34 -2.60
N VAL A 330 -0.26 8.61 -2.85
CA VAL A 330 -1.08 9.69 -2.27
C VAL A 330 -1.51 10.68 -3.35
N VAL A 331 -2.68 11.27 -3.15
CA VAL A 331 -3.24 12.31 -4.01
C VAL A 331 -3.19 13.64 -3.29
N ALA A 332 -2.44 14.60 -3.83
CA ALA A 332 -2.40 15.96 -3.30
C ALA A 332 -3.61 16.77 -3.74
N ALA A 333 -3.82 17.92 -3.09
CA ALA A 333 -4.77 18.93 -3.54
C ALA A 333 -4.48 19.29 -5.00
N GLY A 334 -5.52 19.37 -5.83
CA GLY A 334 -5.39 19.60 -7.28
C GLY A 334 -5.19 18.34 -8.13
N GLY A 335 -5.18 17.14 -7.52
CA GLY A 335 -5.14 15.86 -8.25
C GLY A 335 -3.76 15.40 -8.66
N VAL A 336 -2.70 16.03 -8.17
CA VAL A 336 -1.31 15.57 -8.36
C VAL A 336 -1.09 14.30 -7.56
N LEU A 337 -0.51 13.27 -8.20
CA LEU A 337 -0.23 11.99 -7.59
C LEU A 337 1.25 11.91 -7.18
N TYR A 338 1.52 11.26 -6.05
CA TYR A 338 2.87 10.84 -5.67
C TYR A 338 2.87 9.34 -5.48
N VAL A 339 3.86 8.67 -6.08
CA VAL A 339 3.93 7.21 -6.13
C VAL A 339 5.33 6.75 -5.73
N SER A 340 5.43 5.86 -4.76
CA SER A 340 6.67 5.13 -4.51
C SER A 340 6.85 4.03 -5.56
N ASN A 341 8.03 3.97 -6.16
CA ASN A 341 8.34 3.11 -7.30
C ASN A 341 9.62 2.30 -7.02
N PHE A 342 9.81 1.17 -7.68
CA PHE A 342 10.89 0.21 -7.42
C PHE A 342 10.88 -0.31 -5.98
N SER A 343 9.72 -0.70 -5.46
CA SER A 343 9.51 -1.08 -4.06
C SER A 343 10.11 -2.44 -3.66
N ILE A 344 10.68 -3.17 -4.60
CA ILE A 344 11.37 -4.45 -4.39
C ILE A 344 12.85 -4.40 -4.83
N ALA A 345 13.44 -3.19 -4.85
CA ALA A 345 14.80 -2.98 -5.31
C ALA A 345 15.51 -1.96 -4.40
N PRO A 346 16.30 -2.43 -3.41
CA PRO A 346 17.00 -1.55 -2.49
C PRO A 346 17.97 -0.62 -3.23
N ALA A 347 18.09 0.61 -2.75
CA ALA A 347 18.88 1.71 -3.32
C ALA A 347 18.42 2.20 -4.72
N LEU A 348 17.47 1.54 -5.37
CA LEU A 348 16.89 1.98 -6.65
C LEU A 348 15.54 2.67 -6.47
N GLY A 349 14.95 2.60 -5.27
CA GLY A 349 13.65 3.16 -4.97
C GLY A 349 13.60 4.67 -5.22
N GLU A 350 12.45 5.13 -5.68
CA GLU A 350 12.19 6.53 -5.98
C GLU A 350 10.76 6.93 -5.63
N VAL A 351 10.47 8.22 -5.60
CA VAL A 351 9.11 8.75 -5.61
C VAL A 351 8.92 9.59 -6.86
N LEU A 352 7.88 9.25 -7.61
CA LEU A 352 7.43 9.99 -8.78
C LEU A 352 6.28 10.92 -8.40
N ARG A 353 6.35 12.17 -8.89
CA ARG A 353 5.26 13.14 -8.89
C ARG A 353 4.65 13.13 -10.30
N ILE A 354 3.35 12.88 -10.38
CA ILE A 354 2.61 12.72 -11.65
C ILE A 354 1.49 13.76 -11.68
N GLU A 355 1.49 14.60 -12.70
CA GLU A 355 0.40 15.52 -13.02
C GLU A 355 -0.37 14.94 -14.22
N PRO A 356 -1.56 14.35 -13.98
CA PRO A 356 -2.37 13.72 -15.02
C PRO A 356 -2.91 14.69 -16.07
#